data_ac6e04cf2d97bdf5d1f8cac0692172ff
#
_entry.id   ac6e04cf2d97bdf5d1f8cac0692172ff
#
_cell.length_a   1.000
_cell.length_b   1.000
_cell.length_c   1.000
_cell.angle_alpha   90.00
_cell.angle_beta   90.00
_cell.angle_gamma   90.00
#
_symmetry.space_group_name_H-M   'P 1'
#
loop_
_entity.id
_entity.type
_entity.pdbx_description
1 polymer ?
#
loop_
_entity_poly.entity_id
_entity_poly.type
_entity_poly.pdbx_seq_one_letter_code
_entity_poly.pdbx_strand_id
1 'polypeptide(L)'
;PRHDDPAAFPDEARLLKQCADDPALVQELLALFGEGLEEAMKAITLAIDSDDREALRRAAHKLRGEAVTLDFGRLARQLQALESEAHTQDRQQLATLNERLQMESQRLMAWLNARGVNA
;
A
#
# COMPACT_ATOMS: atom_id res chain seq x y z
N PRO A 1 -7.44 4.54 -19.93
CA PRO A 1 -6.82 3.52 -19.07
C PRO A 1 -6.70 2.21 -19.80
N ARG A 2 -5.65 1.49 -19.52
CA ARG A 2 -5.41 0.21 -20.14
C ARG A 2 -6.05 -0.90 -19.33
N HIS A 3 -6.44 -1.97 -20.03
CA HIS A 3 -7.07 -3.12 -19.38
C HIS A 3 -6.15 -3.83 -18.39
N ASP A 4 -4.82 -3.76 -18.64
CA ASP A 4 -3.84 -4.44 -17.81
C ASP A 4 -3.32 -3.59 -16.65
N ASP A 5 -3.74 -2.33 -16.56
CA ASP A 5 -3.32 -1.47 -15.45
C ASP A 5 -4.07 -1.87 -14.18
N PRO A 6 -3.37 -2.05 -13.05
CA PRO A 6 -4.03 -2.37 -11.81
C PRO A 6 -4.85 -1.20 -11.30
N ALA A 7 -5.97 -1.50 -10.68
CA ALA A 7 -6.85 -0.48 -10.11
C ALA A 7 -6.17 0.18 -8.91
N ALA A 8 -6.36 1.49 -8.78
CA ALA A 8 -5.87 2.22 -7.61
C ALA A 8 -6.66 1.87 -6.35
N PHE A 9 -7.98 1.70 -6.51
CA PHE A 9 -8.89 1.53 -5.38
C PHE A 9 -9.69 0.24 -5.57
N PRO A 10 -10.11 -0.38 -4.44
CA PRO A 10 -10.93 -1.58 -4.53
C PRO A 10 -12.32 -1.29 -5.08
N ASP A 11 -12.91 -2.31 -5.68
CA ASP A 11 -14.32 -2.30 -6.05
C ASP A 11 -15.14 -2.42 -4.77
N GLU A 12 -15.98 -1.43 -4.50
CA GLU A 12 -16.70 -1.37 -3.23
C GLU A 12 -17.72 -2.49 -3.07
N ALA A 13 -18.40 -2.88 -4.14
CA ALA A 13 -19.36 -3.97 -4.09
C ALA A 13 -18.66 -5.29 -3.75
N ARG A 14 -17.49 -5.51 -4.32
CA ARG A 14 -16.70 -6.70 -4.08
C ARG A 14 -16.16 -6.73 -2.64
N LEU A 15 -15.69 -5.57 -2.16
CA LEU A 15 -15.21 -5.44 -0.80
C LEU A 15 -16.32 -5.70 0.21
N LEU A 16 -17.52 -5.19 -0.07
CA LEU A 16 -18.68 -5.43 0.77
C LEU A 16 -19.02 -6.91 0.84
N LYS A 17 -18.95 -7.62 -0.30
CA LYS A 17 -19.18 -9.06 -0.33
C LYS A 17 -18.17 -9.85 0.48
N GLN A 18 -16.91 -9.42 0.42
CA GLN A 18 -15.85 -10.05 1.22
C GLN A 18 -16.10 -9.88 2.72
N CYS A 19 -16.85 -8.86 3.10
CA CYS A 19 -17.18 -8.56 4.48
C CYS A 19 -18.60 -8.99 4.84
N ALA A 20 -19.14 -10.00 4.16
CA ALA A 20 -20.47 -10.56 4.41
C ALA A 20 -21.57 -9.51 4.38
N ASP A 21 -21.45 -8.56 3.47
CA ASP A 21 -22.39 -7.45 3.27
C ASP A 21 -22.53 -6.53 4.50
N ASP A 22 -21.49 -6.49 5.33
CA ASP A 22 -21.47 -5.65 6.54
C ASP A 22 -20.64 -4.38 6.29
N PRO A 23 -21.29 -3.21 6.12
CA PRO A 23 -20.55 -1.96 5.87
C PRO A 23 -19.66 -1.55 7.04
N ALA A 24 -20.05 -1.87 8.27
CA ALA A 24 -19.23 -1.55 9.44
C ALA A 24 -17.90 -2.31 9.41
N LEU A 25 -17.94 -3.56 8.99
CA LEU A 25 -16.73 -4.37 8.87
C LEU A 25 -15.82 -3.82 7.76
N VAL A 26 -16.40 -3.38 6.64
CA VAL A 26 -15.63 -2.72 5.58
C VAL A 26 -14.88 -1.51 6.13
N GLN A 27 -15.58 -0.65 6.90
CA GLN A 27 -14.96 0.53 7.49
C GLN A 27 -13.83 0.17 8.47
N GLU A 28 -14.02 -0.86 9.27
CA GLU A 28 -12.98 -1.32 10.20
C GLU A 28 -11.73 -1.81 9.46
N LEU A 29 -11.91 -2.60 8.41
CA LEU A 29 -10.78 -3.13 7.64
C LEU A 29 -10.03 -2.00 6.94
N LEU A 30 -10.75 -1.04 6.38
CA LEU A 30 -10.12 0.09 5.71
C LEU A 30 -9.38 0.98 6.71
N ALA A 31 -9.92 1.16 7.91
CA ALA A 31 -9.24 1.93 8.96
C ALA A 31 -7.94 1.25 9.38
N LEU A 32 -7.96 -0.06 9.58
CA LEU A 32 -6.75 -0.82 9.91
C LEU A 32 -5.72 -0.74 8.79
N PHE A 33 -6.18 -0.82 7.54
CA PHE A 33 -5.30 -0.68 6.39
C PHE A 33 -4.63 0.71 6.38
N GLY A 34 -5.39 1.77 6.65
CA GLY A 34 -4.84 3.13 6.69
C GLY A 34 -3.76 3.29 7.76
N GLU A 35 -3.97 2.71 8.94
CA GLU A 35 -2.97 2.72 10.00
C GLU A 35 -1.71 1.98 9.58
N GLY A 36 -1.89 0.79 9.00
CA GLY A 36 -0.78 -0.01 8.51
C GLY A 36 -0.01 0.67 7.40
N LEU A 37 -0.73 1.38 6.51
CA LEU A 37 -0.12 2.14 5.42
C LEU A 37 0.79 3.23 5.96
N GLU A 38 0.33 4.02 6.92
CA GLU A 38 1.14 5.08 7.53
C GLU A 38 2.41 4.52 8.17
N GLU A 39 2.28 3.46 8.95
CA GLU A 39 3.42 2.83 9.60
C GLU A 39 4.40 2.26 8.60
N ALA A 40 3.90 1.59 7.56
CA ALA A 40 4.75 1.00 6.53
C ALA A 40 5.52 2.07 5.76
N MET A 41 4.89 3.22 5.47
CA MET A 41 5.56 4.30 4.77
C MET A 41 6.76 4.83 5.57
N LYS A 42 6.58 4.96 6.88
CA LYS A 42 7.68 5.38 7.76
C LYS A 42 8.78 4.34 7.82
N ALA A 43 8.41 3.07 7.95
CA ALA A 43 9.38 1.98 8.01
C ALA A 43 10.19 1.85 6.73
N ILE A 44 9.54 2.00 5.58
CA ILE A 44 10.20 1.91 4.27
C ILE A 44 11.19 3.06 4.11
N THR A 45 10.78 4.28 4.42
CA THR A 45 11.67 5.44 4.33
C THR A 45 12.89 5.29 5.24
N LEU A 46 12.66 4.86 6.47
CA LEU A 46 13.75 4.64 7.43
C LEU A 46 14.72 3.55 6.94
N ALA A 47 14.18 2.48 6.39
CA ALA A 47 15.02 1.38 5.89
C ALA A 47 15.89 1.82 4.71
N ILE A 48 15.35 2.64 3.82
CA ILE A 48 16.13 3.18 2.70
C ILE A 48 17.21 4.13 3.23
N ASP A 49 16.85 5.02 4.13
CA ASP A 49 17.79 6.01 4.69
C ASP A 49 18.93 5.35 5.46
N SER A 50 18.65 4.25 6.14
CA SER A 50 19.67 3.52 6.92
C SER A 50 20.31 2.38 6.13
N ASP A 51 19.93 2.22 4.86
CA ASP A 51 20.42 1.15 3.97
C ASP A 51 20.20 -0.24 4.55
N ASP A 52 19.10 -0.43 5.23
CA ASP A 52 18.71 -1.73 5.77
C ASP A 52 17.81 -2.44 4.76
N ARG A 53 18.45 -3.21 3.88
CA ARG A 53 17.79 -3.83 2.73
C ARG A 53 16.79 -4.90 3.14
N GLU A 54 17.09 -5.64 4.18
CA GLU A 54 16.20 -6.70 4.64
C GLU A 54 14.97 -6.11 5.33
N ALA A 55 15.13 -5.05 6.13
CA ALA A 55 14.00 -4.35 6.73
C ALA A 55 13.10 -3.76 5.65
N LEU A 56 13.69 -3.23 4.58
CA LEU A 56 12.95 -2.71 3.43
C LEU A 56 12.10 -3.80 2.79
N ARG A 57 12.73 -4.94 2.50
CA ARG A 57 12.03 -6.06 1.87
C ARG A 57 10.85 -6.53 2.73
N ARG A 58 11.08 -6.67 4.03
CA ARG A 58 10.04 -7.15 4.94
C ARG A 58 8.87 -6.18 5.04
N ALA A 59 9.15 -4.87 5.13
CA ALA A 59 8.09 -3.87 5.22
C ALA A 59 7.26 -3.84 3.93
N ALA A 60 7.92 -3.89 2.78
CA ALA A 60 7.24 -3.92 1.49
C ALA A 60 6.38 -5.18 1.34
N HIS A 61 6.93 -6.32 1.73
CA HIS A 61 6.22 -7.60 1.64
C HIS A 61 4.96 -7.60 2.50
N LYS A 62 5.06 -7.13 3.72
CA LYS A 62 3.93 -7.12 4.65
C LYS A 62 2.79 -6.25 4.12
N LEU A 63 3.12 -5.03 3.70
CA LEU A 63 2.09 -4.11 3.18
C LEU A 63 1.51 -4.63 1.87
N ARG A 64 2.35 -5.25 1.02
CA ARG A 64 1.87 -5.82 -0.24
C ARG A 64 0.79 -6.87 0.01
N GLY A 65 0.99 -7.72 1.01
CA GLY A 65 -0.01 -8.73 1.36
C GLY A 65 -1.36 -8.11 1.70
N GLU A 66 -1.34 -7.03 2.49
CA GLU A 66 -2.56 -6.32 2.86
C GLU A 66 -3.21 -5.65 1.65
N ALA A 67 -2.39 -5.03 0.79
CA ALA A 67 -2.88 -4.37 -0.41
C ALA A 67 -3.53 -5.35 -1.38
N VAL A 68 -2.94 -6.54 -1.55
CA VAL A 68 -3.51 -7.59 -2.39
C VAL A 68 -4.85 -8.06 -1.81
N THR A 69 -4.90 -8.28 -0.51
CA THR A 69 -6.12 -8.77 0.14
C THR A 69 -7.29 -7.81 -0.03
N LEU A 70 -7.02 -6.51 0.07
CA LEU A 70 -8.05 -5.49 -0.04
C LEU A 70 -8.19 -4.89 -1.45
N ASP A 71 -7.42 -5.42 -2.40
CA ASP A 71 -7.53 -5.06 -3.81
C ASP A 71 -7.07 -3.64 -4.16
N PHE A 72 -6.07 -3.15 -3.44
CA PHE A 72 -5.36 -1.93 -3.84
C PHE A 72 -4.26 -2.30 -4.83
N GLY A 73 -4.67 -2.56 -6.07
CA GLY A 73 -3.80 -3.18 -7.07
C GLY A 73 -2.59 -2.36 -7.46
N ARG A 74 -2.74 -1.02 -7.60
CA ARG A 74 -1.61 -0.16 -7.96
C ARG A 74 -0.57 -0.13 -6.86
N LEU A 75 -1.01 0.00 -5.62
CA LEU A 75 -0.11 -0.03 -4.46
C LEU A 75 0.60 -1.38 -4.38
N ALA A 76 -0.13 -2.47 -4.56
CA ALA A 76 0.45 -3.81 -4.52
C ALA A 76 1.54 -3.98 -5.56
N ARG A 77 1.35 -3.47 -6.77
CA ARG A 77 2.36 -3.55 -7.84
C ARG A 77 3.60 -2.75 -7.48
N GLN A 78 3.44 -1.54 -6.94
CA GLN A 78 4.57 -0.71 -6.55
C GLN A 78 5.37 -1.36 -5.42
N LEU A 79 4.68 -1.96 -4.45
CA LEU A 79 5.33 -2.67 -3.35
C LEU A 79 6.05 -3.92 -3.83
N GLN A 80 5.48 -4.62 -4.81
CA GLN A 80 6.15 -5.78 -5.40
C GLN A 80 7.47 -5.39 -6.05
N ALA A 81 7.49 -4.28 -6.78
CA ALA A 81 8.72 -3.79 -7.39
C ALA A 81 9.76 -3.46 -6.31
N LEU A 82 9.35 -2.78 -5.26
CA LEU A 82 10.25 -2.42 -4.18
C LEU A 82 10.80 -3.65 -3.47
N GLU A 83 9.93 -4.62 -3.20
CA GLU A 83 10.32 -5.88 -2.56
C GLU A 83 11.35 -6.64 -3.39
N SER A 84 11.09 -6.80 -4.69
CA SER A 84 11.97 -7.57 -5.56
C SER A 84 13.30 -6.87 -5.84
N GLU A 85 13.35 -5.55 -5.74
CA GLU A 85 14.55 -4.77 -6.02
C GLU A 85 15.30 -4.29 -4.78
N ALA A 86 14.80 -4.67 -3.59
CA ALA A 86 15.35 -4.18 -2.32
C ALA A 86 16.84 -4.47 -2.15
N HIS A 87 17.32 -5.61 -2.64
CA HIS A 87 18.70 -6.04 -2.48
C HIS A 87 19.58 -5.75 -3.70
N THR A 88 18.98 -5.38 -4.84
CA THR A 88 19.72 -5.28 -6.10
C THR A 88 19.90 -3.85 -6.61
N GLN A 89 18.97 -2.97 -6.31
CA GLN A 89 19.04 -1.60 -6.80
C GLN A 89 19.85 -0.72 -5.86
N ASP A 90 20.44 0.34 -6.41
CA ASP A 90 21.15 1.29 -5.58
C ASP A 90 20.17 2.13 -4.76
N ARG A 91 20.73 2.83 -3.78
CA ARG A 91 19.92 3.59 -2.82
C ARG A 91 19.11 4.68 -3.48
N GLN A 92 19.67 5.33 -4.50
CA GLN A 92 18.97 6.40 -5.21
C GLN A 92 17.77 5.85 -6.00
N GLN A 93 17.92 4.70 -6.62
CA GLN A 93 16.82 4.06 -7.34
C GLN A 93 15.71 3.64 -6.39
N LEU A 94 16.08 3.12 -5.21
CA LEU A 94 15.11 2.78 -4.19
C LEU A 94 14.38 4.04 -3.68
N ALA A 95 15.10 5.14 -3.53
CA ALA A 95 14.50 6.40 -3.12
C ALA A 95 13.48 6.90 -4.17
N THR A 96 13.78 6.72 -5.45
CA THR A 96 12.85 7.09 -6.53
C THR A 96 11.59 6.24 -6.48
N LEU A 97 11.72 4.94 -6.26
CA LEU A 97 10.57 4.05 -6.10
C LEU A 97 9.75 4.48 -4.88
N ASN A 98 10.42 4.86 -3.80
CA ASN A 98 9.74 5.30 -2.59
C ASN A 98 8.98 6.61 -2.80
N GLU A 99 9.51 7.54 -3.60
CA GLU A 99 8.79 8.77 -3.90
C GLU A 99 7.45 8.49 -4.56
N ARG A 100 7.43 7.56 -5.53
CA ARG A 100 6.20 7.15 -6.19
C ARG A 100 5.24 6.48 -5.22
N LEU A 101 5.79 5.66 -4.34
CA LEU A 101 5.02 4.97 -3.33
C LEU A 101 4.39 5.97 -2.35
N GLN A 102 5.13 6.98 -1.94
CA GLN A 102 4.62 8.03 -1.04
C GLN A 102 3.47 8.80 -1.70
N MET A 103 3.58 9.10 -2.99
CA MET A 103 2.51 9.77 -3.73
C MET A 103 1.26 8.89 -3.80
N GLU A 104 1.44 7.60 -4.04
CA GLU A 104 0.31 6.67 -4.06
C GLU A 104 -0.33 6.57 -2.67
N SER A 105 0.48 6.53 -1.63
CA SER A 105 0.00 6.52 -0.25
C SER A 105 -0.85 7.73 0.07
N GLN A 106 -0.42 8.92 -0.36
CA GLN A 106 -1.19 10.15 -0.16
C GLN A 106 -2.55 10.09 -0.87
N ARG A 107 -2.56 9.55 -2.07
CA ARG A 107 -3.79 9.37 -2.83
C ARG A 107 -4.76 8.43 -2.13
N LEU A 108 -4.23 7.33 -1.61
CA LEU A 108 -5.05 6.36 -0.88
C LEU A 108 -5.57 6.93 0.45
N MET A 109 -4.75 7.69 1.16
CA MET A 109 -5.20 8.33 2.40
C MET A 109 -6.31 9.34 2.11
N ALA A 110 -6.21 10.09 1.02
CA ALA A 110 -7.27 11.02 0.63
C ALA A 110 -8.57 10.27 0.30
N TRP A 111 -8.46 9.14 -0.38
CA TRP A 111 -9.62 8.31 -0.69
C TRP A 111 -10.27 7.77 0.58
N LEU A 112 -9.46 7.31 1.53
CA LEU A 112 -9.96 6.82 2.83
C LEU A 112 -10.66 7.94 3.59
N ASN A 113 -10.05 9.12 3.65
CA ASN A 113 -10.62 10.27 4.34
C ASN A 113 -11.95 10.70 3.74
N ALA A 114 -12.06 10.68 2.40
CA ALA A 114 -13.29 11.03 1.72
C ALA A 114 -14.43 10.07 2.05
N ARG A 115 -14.10 8.86 2.48
CA ARG A 115 -15.07 7.84 2.89
C ARG A 115 -15.33 7.87 4.40
N GLY A 116 -14.73 8.80 5.12
CA GLY A 116 -14.90 8.91 6.57
C GLY A 116 -14.17 7.83 7.37
N VAL A 117 -13.21 7.17 6.76
CA VAL A 117 -12.53 6.02 7.37
C VAL A 117 -11.49 6.46 8.40
N ASN A 118 -10.77 7.51 8.09
CA ASN A 118 -9.66 7.95 8.93
C ASN A 118 -10.05 9.23 9.65
N ALA A 119 -10.69 9.05 10.73
CA ALA A 119 -11.12 10.16 11.54
C ALA A 119 -9.95 10.84 12.26
#